data_90543c2a804334f47aa11f98bfd00d9d
#
_entry.id   90543c2a804334f47aa11f98bfd00d9d
#
_cell.length_a   1.000
_cell.length_b   1.000
_cell.length_c   1.000
_cell.angle_alpha   90.00
_cell.angle_beta   90.00
_cell.angle_gamma   90.00
#
_symmetry.space_group_name_H-M   'P 1'
#
loop_
_entity.id
_entity.type
_entity.pdbx_description
1 polymer ?
#
loop_
_entity_poly.entity_id
_entity_poly.type
_entity_poly.pdbx_seq_one_letter_code
_entity_poly.pdbx_strand_id
1 'polypeptide(L)'
;KKGTYAMKNGLSSRVARATVANVYANDPNLPGKNFIDVSSWNGDISVAEYQKIKSYGVTGVSIKLTEGTWYVNPYAAGQIRNAKAAGLKVSAYHYSMYVSAATAQDEARYFAQAAANSGLDKNTIMFNDAEDPTLTNNGRNAHANSVAFNQQLKALGYKNDALYVGKWWLTNGYIDTSAFGRDRVWVAQYPYTPDSSMQWNNDHGAWQWSSQMYFPGLANYEGRPFDISMTYSNFLNMGNSSGPDLSKYYTTNPGRVIMKNDDTFYQDVAFRTPGWRVKKNTLVTIKGIEYSSAGIPRLVTDQGYLTANKDYVLAAQSNIDLYFTTNPKKVRLKSDDYFYADPEFKQTLSKVSKGTIVEVEDLAYTQSGIFRLKTAKGYLTANKNIVEQYKGLEDIYYTSNPGQVITRNEDTYYKDVEFKTKANKVTAGSVLKVTAIEKTKSGIPRLKTANGYYFTANKNYVVATGSWIANYHTVNPGQIIMKNSDNFYGDPDFLYKGSAVS
;
A
#
# COMPACT_ATOMS: atom_id res chain seq x y z
N LYS A 1 27.59 -7.36 2.80
CA LYS A 1 27.67 -5.88 2.72
C LYS A 1 28.83 -5.26 3.51
N LYS A 2 29.51 -5.97 4.41
CA LYS A 2 30.73 -5.49 5.09
C LYS A 2 31.87 -5.11 4.12
N GLY A 3 31.88 -5.61 2.89
CA GLY A 3 32.89 -5.29 1.88
C GLY A 3 32.68 -3.94 1.16
N THR A 4 31.53 -3.32 1.26
CA THR A 4 31.21 -2.07 0.58
C THR A 4 31.67 -0.82 1.35
N TYR A 5 31.85 -0.93 2.65
CA TYR A 5 32.23 0.21 3.47
C TYR A 5 33.65 0.75 3.16
N ALA A 6 34.55 -0.12 2.76
CA ALA A 6 35.90 0.33 2.33
C ALA A 6 35.86 1.12 1.01
N MET A 7 34.89 0.88 0.13
CA MET A 7 34.67 1.67 -1.08
C MET A 7 34.03 3.02 -0.81
N LYS A 8 33.23 3.13 0.26
CA LYS A 8 32.57 4.39 0.68
C LYS A 8 33.58 5.51 0.96
N ASN A 9 34.79 5.18 1.32
CA ASN A 9 35.83 6.14 1.71
C ASN A 9 36.75 6.59 0.57
N GLY A 10 36.45 6.24 -0.66
CA GLY A 10 37.21 6.68 -1.84
C GLY A 10 38.60 6.06 -1.96
N LEU A 11 38.81 4.93 -1.31
CA LEU A 11 40.06 4.19 -1.49
C LEU A 11 39.98 3.41 -2.80
N SER A 12 40.80 3.81 -3.77
CA SER A 12 40.99 3.04 -4.99
C SER A 12 41.47 1.63 -4.64
N SER A 13 41.10 0.65 -5.47
CA SER A 13 41.44 -0.77 -5.32
C SER A 13 42.92 -1.13 -5.22
N ARG A 14 43.81 -0.13 -5.18
CA ARG A 14 45.29 -0.29 -5.12
C ARG A 14 45.93 0.16 -3.81
N VAL A 15 45.16 0.76 -2.89
CA VAL A 15 45.67 1.04 -1.52
C VAL A 15 45.31 -0.15 -0.65
N ALA A 16 46.28 -0.70 0.08
CA ALA A 16 46.08 -1.75 1.06
C ALA A 16 44.84 -1.36 1.89
N ARG A 17 43.81 -2.22 1.93
CA ARG A 17 42.57 -1.98 2.67
C ARG A 17 42.93 -1.63 4.09
N ALA A 18 42.86 -0.36 4.44
CA ALA A 18 42.94 0.05 5.83
C ALA A 18 41.75 -0.61 6.55
N THR A 19 42.04 -1.51 7.43
CA THR A 19 41.05 -2.22 8.22
C THR A 19 40.46 -1.18 9.18
N VAL A 20 39.17 -0.96 9.17
CA VAL A 20 38.52 -0.11 10.18
C VAL A 20 38.78 -0.72 11.56
N ALA A 21 39.38 0.06 12.47
CA ALA A 21 39.73 -0.44 13.79
C ALA A 21 38.47 -0.82 14.59
N ASN A 22 38.55 -1.90 15.35
CA ASN A 22 37.54 -2.21 16.34
C ASN A 22 37.60 -1.17 17.45
N VAL A 23 36.43 -0.63 17.81
CA VAL A 23 36.26 0.35 18.88
C VAL A 23 35.21 -0.16 19.88
N TYR A 24 35.42 0.17 21.16
CA TYR A 24 34.58 -0.34 22.24
C TYR A 24 33.89 0.82 22.95
N ALA A 25 32.59 0.67 23.23
CA ALA A 25 31.76 1.77 23.73
C ALA A 25 32.18 2.27 25.12
N ASN A 26 32.91 1.49 25.88
CA ASN A 26 33.50 1.86 27.17
C ASN A 26 34.81 2.62 27.11
N ASP A 27 35.40 2.81 25.90
CA ASP A 27 36.55 3.68 25.70
C ASP A 27 36.11 5.15 25.78
N PRO A 28 36.65 5.95 26.72
CA PRO A 28 36.31 7.37 26.85
C PRO A 28 36.97 8.25 25.76
N ASN A 29 37.96 7.75 25.05
CA ASN A 29 38.70 8.50 24.05
C ASN A 29 38.18 8.25 22.63
N LEU A 30 36.86 8.31 22.45
CA LEU A 30 36.21 8.14 21.15
C LEU A 30 35.39 9.41 20.78
N PRO A 31 35.11 9.64 19.49
CA PRO A 31 34.15 10.65 19.08
C PRO A 31 32.76 10.43 19.71
N GLY A 32 31.90 11.43 19.62
CA GLY A 32 30.53 11.34 20.15
C GLY A 32 29.78 10.11 19.67
N LYS A 33 29.06 9.43 20.59
CA LYS A 33 28.27 8.23 20.38
C LYS A 33 26.77 8.56 20.45
N ASN A 34 26.28 9.41 19.53
CA ASN A 34 24.92 9.92 19.60
C ASN A 34 23.87 8.93 19.09
N PHE A 35 24.14 8.26 17.98
CA PHE A 35 23.20 7.25 17.45
C PHE A 35 23.93 6.13 16.71
N ILE A 36 23.28 4.98 16.69
CA ILE A 36 23.67 3.81 15.88
C ILE A 36 22.77 3.73 14.65
N ASP A 37 23.18 2.96 13.66
CA ASP A 37 22.27 2.53 12.62
C ASP A 37 22.28 1.00 12.47
N VAL A 38 21.11 0.46 12.13
CA VAL A 38 20.86 -0.97 12.10
C VAL A 38 20.08 -1.38 10.87
N SER A 39 20.24 -2.64 10.51
CA SER A 39 19.55 -3.28 9.38
C SER A 39 19.18 -4.71 9.75
N SER A 40 18.78 -5.53 8.76
CA SER A 40 18.57 -6.97 8.95
C SER A 40 19.83 -7.73 9.40
N TRP A 41 21.02 -7.18 9.20
CA TRP A 41 22.28 -7.77 9.68
C TRP A 41 22.34 -7.85 11.21
N ASN A 42 21.70 -6.91 11.88
CA ASN A 42 21.66 -6.85 13.34
C ASN A 42 20.60 -7.79 13.94
N GLY A 43 19.65 -8.29 13.11
CA GLY A 43 18.58 -9.16 13.54
C GLY A 43 17.65 -8.49 14.57
N ASP A 44 17.07 -9.29 15.42
CA ASP A 44 16.29 -8.80 16.55
C ASP A 44 17.20 -8.14 17.59
N ILE A 45 16.76 -6.98 18.09
CA ILE A 45 17.41 -6.27 19.19
C ILE A 45 16.36 -6.04 20.28
N SER A 46 16.58 -6.62 21.44
CA SER A 46 15.62 -6.51 22.56
C SER A 46 15.64 -5.12 23.19
N VAL A 47 14.59 -4.81 23.95
CA VAL A 47 14.52 -3.57 24.75
C VAL A 47 15.71 -3.48 25.71
N ALA A 48 16.08 -4.57 26.37
CA ALA A 48 17.22 -4.60 27.30
C ALA A 48 18.56 -4.32 26.59
N GLU A 49 18.75 -4.85 25.37
CA GLU A 49 19.94 -4.56 24.56
C GLU A 49 20.00 -3.09 24.16
N TYR A 50 18.90 -2.49 23.70
CA TYR A 50 18.83 -1.04 23.43
C TYR A 50 19.08 -0.20 24.69
N GLN A 51 18.57 -0.61 25.85
CA GLN A 51 18.83 0.08 27.13
C GLN A 51 20.32 -0.01 27.48
N LYS A 52 20.97 -1.15 27.24
CA LYS A 52 22.42 -1.29 27.42
C LYS A 52 23.21 -0.38 26.48
N ILE A 53 22.85 -0.31 25.21
CA ILE A 53 23.46 0.60 24.22
C ILE A 53 23.28 2.06 24.68
N LYS A 54 22.07 2.42 25.13
CA LYS A 54 21.76 3.75 25.65
C LYS A 54 22.63 4.12 26.87
N SER A 55 22.97 3.17 27.72
CA SER A 55 23.82 3.42 28.89
C SER A 55 25.22 3.90 28.55
N TYR A 56 25.66 3.72 27.31
CA TYR A 56 26.93 4.23 26.77
C TYR A 56 26.82 5.63 26.15
N GLY A 57 25.67 6.30 26.26
CA GLY A 57 25.45 7.63 25.75
C GLY A 57 24.71 7.72 24.41
N VAL A 58 24.33 6.61 23.81
CA VAL A 58 23.53 6.56 22.59
C VAL A 58 22.12 7.02 22.89
N THR A 59 21.61 8.00 22.10
CA THR A 59 20.26 8.58 22.28
C THR A 59 19.32 8.27 21.13
N GLY A 60 19.83 7.74 20.02
CA GLY A 60 19.03 7.47 18.84
C GLY A 60 19.47 6.24 18.05
N VAL A 61 18.61 5.81 17.15
CA VAL A 61 18.88 4.74 16.18
C VAL A 61 18.22 5.06 14.85
N SER A 62 18.96 4.86 13.75
CA SER A 62 18.42 4.89 12.40
C SER A 62 18.24 3.45 11.91
N ILE A 63 17.04 3.12 11.45
CA ILE A 63 16.66 1.74 11.11
C ILE A 63 16.41 1.64 9.62
N LYS A 64 17.09 0.70 8.95
CA LYS A 64 16.82 0.38 7.54
C LYS A 64 15.40 -0.16 7.41
N LEU A 65 14.57 0.45 6.56
CA LEU A 65 13.25 -0.06 6.23
C LEU A 65 13.26 -0.81 4.90
N THR A 66 13.81 -0.19 3.86
CA THR A 66 13.64 -0.65 2.49
C THR A 66 14.93 -0.55 1.67
N GLU A 67 14.93 -1.25 0.54
CA GLU A 67 15.95 -1.16 -0.52
C GLU A 67 15.26 -1.27 -1.87
N GLY A 68 15.54 -0.37 -2.80
CA GLY A 68 14.83 -0.33 -4.08
C GLY A 68 13.31 -0.32 -3.89
N THR A 69 12.59 -1.05 -4.74
CA THR A 69 11.15 -1.29 -4.60
C THR A 69 10.81 -2.75 -4.31
N TRP A 70 11.79 -3.55 -3.83
CA TRP A 70 11.66 -5.00 -3.71
C TRP A 70 12.02 -5.58 -2.35
N TYR A 71 12.64 -4.80 -1.47
CA TYR A 71 13.08 -5.30 -0.17
C TYR A 71 12.54 -4.47 0.99
N VAL A 72 11.97 -5.15 1.98
CA VAL A 72 11.61 -4.60 3.29
C VAL A 72 12.40 -5.35 4.35
N ASN A 73 13.03 -4.64 5.28
CA ASN A 73 13.74 -5.24 6.40
C ASN A 73 12.74 -6.00 7.30
N PRO A 74 12.83 -7.33 7.39
CA PRO A 74 11.87 -8.14 8.15
C PRO A 74 11.92 -7.88 9.67
N TYR A 75 13.01 -7.30 10.18
CA TYR A 75 13.19 -6.98 11.59
C TYR A 75 12.79 -5.54 11.94
N ALA A 76 12.52 -4.69 10.94
CA ALA A 76 12.35 -3.25 11.14
C ALA A 76 11.27 -2.91 12.18
N ALA A 77 10.11 -3.53 12.10
CA ALA A 77 9.01 -3.27 13.02
C ALA A 77 9.37 -3.60 14.48
N GLY A 78 10.05 -4.72 14.71
CA GLY A 78 10.54 -5.12 16.04
C GLY A 78 11.64 -4.20 16.53
N GLN A 79 12.61 -3.86 15.67
CA GLN A 79 13.70 -2.94 15.99
C GLN A 79 13.16 -1.55 16.38
N ILE A 80 12.17 -1.02 15.65
CA ILE A 80 11.50 0.27 15.94
C ILE A 80 10.80 0.20 17.29
N ARG A 81 9.94 -0.78 17.50
CA ARG A 81 9.18 -0.94 18.74
C ARG A 81 10.09 -1.01 19.96
N ASN A 82 11.12 -1.84 19.89
CA ASN A 82 12.02 -2.07 21.03
C ASN A 82 12.92 -0.85 21.30
N ALA A 83 13.36 -0.14 20.25
CA ALA A 83 14.12 1.09 20.41
C ALA A 83 13.29 2.19 21.09
N LYS A 84 12.04 2.38 20.68
CA LYS A 84 11.10 3.32 21.31
C LYS A 84 10.82 2.96 22.76
N ALA A 85 10.58 1.68 23.05
CA ALA A 85 10.37 1.19 24.42
C ALA A 85 11.58 1.42 25.32
N ALA A 86 12.81 1.38 24.77
CA ALA A 86 14.04 1.70 25.47
C ALA A 86 14.26 3.23 25.64
N GLY A 87 13.43 4.06 25.02
CA GLY A 87 13.53 5.52 25.09
C GLY A 87 14.59 6.10 24.13
N LEU A 88 14.90 5.41 23.04
CA LEU A 88 15.72 5.92 21.94
C LEU A 88 14.85 6.69 20.95
N LYS A 89 15.41 7.76 20.38
CA LYS A 89 14.84 8.44 19.20
C LYS A 89 15.02 7.56 17.97
N VAL A 90 13.97 7.40 17.15
CA VAL A 90 13.98 6.53 15.99
C VAL A 90 13.90 7.36 14.71
N SER A 91 14.81 7.12 13.79
CA SER A 91 14.76 7.54 12.40
C SER A 91 14.81 6.32 11.48
N ALA A 92 14.58 6.51 10.20
CA ALA A 92 14.57 5.43 9.23
C ALA A 92 15.42 5.77 8.02
N TYR A 93 15.94 4.74 7.33
CA TYR A 93 16.63 4.93 6.07
C TYR A 93 16.22 3.92 4.99
N HIS A 94 16.37 4.36 3.76
CA HIS A 94 16.14 3.59 2.54
C HIS A 94 17.44 3.49 1.76
N TYR A 95 17.87 2.27 1.43
CA TYR A 95 19.02 2.03 0.56
C TYR A 95 18.60 2.23 -0.90
N SER A 96 19.12 3.30 -1.51
CA SER A 96 18.66 3.78 -2.81
C SER A 96 19.34 3.05 -3.97
N MET A 97 18.51 2.64 -4.94
CA MET A 97 18.93 1.91 -6.15
C MET A 97 18.39 2.56 -7.43
N TYR A 98 17.81 3.74 -7.34
CA TYR A 98 17.15 4.40 -8.46
C TYR A 98 18.14 4.78 -9.58
N VAL A 99 17.62 4.76 -10.80
CA VAL A 99 18.40 5.02 -12.03
C VAL A 99 17.88 6.26 -12.79
N SER A 100 16.78 6.83 -12.37
CA SER A 100 16.13 8.02 -12.96
C SER A 100 15.30 8.75 -11.90
N ALA A 101 14.83 9.95 -12.22
CA ALA A 101 13.90 10.68 -11.35
C ALA A 101 12.60 9.91 -11.10
N ALA A 102 12.07 9.23 -12.12
CA ALA A 102 10.85 8.43 -11.99
C ALA A 102 11.04 7.25 -11.02
N THR A 103 12.13 6.49 -11.15
CA THR A 103 12.41 5.37 -10.24
C THR A 103 12.76 5.85 -8.83
N ALA A 104 13.38 7.04 -8.69
CA ALA A 104 13.60 7.67 -7.38
C ALA A 104 12.27 8.01 -6.68
N GLN A 105 11.29 8.51 -7.40
CA GLN A 105 9.95 8.77 -6.89
C GLN A 105 9.24 7.48 -6.48
N ASP A 106 9.39 6.40 -7.26
CA ASP A 106 8.82 5.08 -6.93
C ASP A 106 9.43 4.52 -5.63
N GLU A 107 10.75 4.60 -5.49
CA GLU A 107 11.44 4.18 -4.28
C GLU A 107 11.04 5.02 -3.05
N ALA A 108 10.85 6.33 -3.21
CA ALA A 108 10.37 7.20 -2.14
C ALA A 108 8.94 6.83 -1.69
N ARG A 109 8.05 6.48 -2.62
CA ARG A 109 6.70 5.97 -2.31
C ARG A 109 6.77 4.64 -1.55
N TYR A 110 7.64 3.74 -2.01
CA TYR A 110 7.85 2.44 -1.37
C TYR A 110 8.37 2.59 0.07
N PHE A 111 9.35 3.47 0.27
CA PHE A 111 9.89 3.80 1.58
C PHE A 111 8.85 4.42 2.51
N ALA A 112 8.08 5.39 2.02
CA ALA A 112 7.01 6.04 2.77
C ALA A 112 5.92 5.05 3.20
N GLN A 113 5.55 4.11 2.32
CA GLN A 113 4.58 3.07 2.64
C GLN A 113 5.10 2.13 3.73
N ALA A 114 6.36 1.72 3.66
CA ALA A 114 6.99 0.88 4.68
C ALA A 114 7.08 1.61 6.04
N ALA A 115 7.35 2.92 6.04
CA ALA A 115 7.36 3.73 7.25
C ALA A 115 5.97 3.77 7.91
N ALA A 116 4.92 4.03 7.13
CA ALA A 116 3.54 4.01 7.62
C ALA A 116 3.14 2.63 8.16
N ASN A 117 3.49 1.56 7.44
CA ASN A 117 3.20 0.18 7.85
C ASN A 117 3.96 -0.22 9.13
N SER A 118 5.09 0.42 9.41
CA SER A 118 5.91 0.17 10.60
C SER A 118 5.57 1.07 11.79
N GLY A 119 4.55 1.94 11.67
CA GLY A 119 4.10 2.83 12.75
C GLY A 119 4.95 4.08 12.94
N LEU A 120 5.71 4.47 11.95
CA LEU A 120 6.43 5.73 11.93
C LEU A 120 5.51 6.83 11.42
N ASP A 121 5.43 7.94 12.17
CA ASP A 121 4.62 9.09 11.77
C ASP A 121 5.35 10.02 10.78
N LYS A 122 4.65 11.05 10.32
CA LYS A 122 5.17 12.02 9.36
C LYS A 122 6.30 12.92 9.92
N ASN A 123 6.53 12.92 11.23
CA ASN A 123 7.62 13.67 11.86
C ASN A 123 8.93 12.86 11.91
N THR A 124 8.89 11.60 11.53
CA THR A 124 10.09 10.74 11.47
C THR A 124 11.10 11.31 10.48
N ILE A 125 12.37 11.35 10.88
CA ILE A 125 13.48 11.66 9.97
C ILE A 125 13.66 10.49 9.00
N MET A 126 13.57 10.79 7.71
CA MET A 126 13.60 9.82 6.62
C MET A 126 14.84 10.01 5.77
N PHE A 127 15.83 9.13 5.94
CA PHE A 127 17.10 9.22 5.22
C PHE A 127 17.03 8.53 3.86
N ASN A 128 17.45 9.26 2.85
CA ASN A 128 17.87 8.72 1.55
C ASN A 128 19.33 8.25 1.66
N ASP A 129 19.58 6.95 1.69
CA ASP A 129 20.93 6.37 1.69
C ASP A 129 21.44 6.24 0.25
N ALA A 130 22.13 7.31 -0.20
CA ALA A 130 22.62 7.45 -1.57
C ALA A 130 24.10 7.05 -1.66
N GLU A 131 24.39 5.76 -1.75
CA GLU A 131 25.75 5.24 -1.77
C GLU A 131 26.03 4.11 -2.76
N ASP A 132 24.99 3.55 -3.38
CA ASP A 132 25.18 2.44 -4.30
C ASP A 132 25.74 2.93 -5.64
N PRO A 133 26.79 2.25 -6.20
CA PRO A 133 27.36 2.60 -7.50
C PRO A 133 26.33 2.65 -8.64
N THR A 134 25.21 1.95 -8.51
CA THR A 134 24.11 2.01 -9.48
C THR A 134 23.64 3.43 -9.75
N LEU A 135 23.70 4.32 -8.75
CA LEU A 135 23.25 5.70 -8.86
C LEU A 135 24.09 6.54 -9.82
N THR A 136 25.36 6.16 -10.06
CA THR A 136 26.30 6.89 -10.92
C THR A 136 26.70 6.12 -12.19
N ASN A 137 26.45 4.83 -12.26
CA ASN A 137 26.79 4.00 -13.41
C ASN A 137 26.17 4.55 -14.70
N ASN A 138 26.87 4.41 -15.82
CA ASN A 138 26.42 4.85 -17.14
C ASN A 138 26.11 6.36 -17.22
N GLY A 139 26.79 7.21 -16.46
CA GLY A 139 26.61 8.65 -16.49
C GLY A 139 25.29 9.13 -15.87
N ARG A 140 24.66 8.33 -15.01
CA ARG A 140 23.42 8.71 -14.30
C ARG A 140 23.67 9.91 -13.40
N ASN A 141 22.67 10.78 -13.32
CA ASN A 141 22.72 11.96 -12.47
C ASN A 141 22.24 11.64 -11.05
N ALA A 142 23.16 11.16 -10.22
CA ALA A 142 22.86 10.81 -8.83
C ALA A 142 22.31 12.01 -8.04
N HIS A 143 22.79 13.23 -8.28
CA HIS A 143 22.32 14.43 -7.61
C HIS A 143 20.83 14.69 -7.94
N ALA A 144 20.51 14.83 -9.22
CA ALA A 144 19.13 15.13 -9.64
C ALA A 144 18.14 14.05 -9.20
N ASN A 145 18.51 12.79 -9.29
CA ASN A 145 17.67 11.68 -8.88
C ASN A 145 17.46 11.64 -7.35
N SER A 146 18.52 11.94 -6.58
CA SER A 146 18.44 12.05 -5.12
C SER A 146 17.54 13.22 -4.68
N VAL A 147 17.62 14.36 -5.36
CA VAL A 147 16.72 15.49 -5.13
C VAL A 147 15.27 15.08 -5.42
N ALA A 148 15.01 14.38 -6.52
CA ALA A 148 13.67 13.89 -6.85
C ALA A 148 13.11 12.93 -5.79
N PHE A 149 13.94 12.04 -5.23
CA PHE A 149 13.57 11.17 -4.11
C PHE A 149 13.11 11.97 -2.89
N ASN A 150 13.93 12.91 -2.44
CA ASN A 150 13.62 13.71 -1.24
C ASN A 150 12.41 14.63 -1.45
N GLN A 151 12.25 15.21 -2.64
CA GLN A 151 11.05 15.98 -3.00
C GLN A 151 9.78 15.13 -2.95
N GLN A 152 9.85 13.88 -3.41
CA GLN A 152 8.72 12.96 -3.35
C GLN A 152 8.36 12.61 -1.90
N LEU A 153 9.34 12.42 -1.00
CA LEU A 153 9.07 12.23 0.44
C LEU A 153 8.30 13.43 1.01
N LYS A 154 8.72 14.66 0.68
CA LYS A 154 8.02 15.90 1.11
C LYS A 154 6.59 15.95 0.58
N ALA A 155 6.38 15.61 -0.69
CA ALA A 155 5.06 15.57 -1.33
C ALA A 155 4.13 14.56 -0.64
N LEU A 156 4.69 13.47 -0.09
CA LEU A 156 3.97 12.46 0.69
C LEU A 156 3.75 12.87 2.15
N GLY A 157 4.19 14.08 2.54
CA GLY A 157 4.01 14.64 3.87
C GLY A 157 5.15 14.37 4.86
N TYR A 158 6.23 13.70 4.44
CA TYR A 158 7.44 13.50 5.26
C TYR A 158 8.37 14.71 5.09
N LYS A 159 8.17 15.73 5.90
CA LYS A 159 8.90 17.01 5.82
C LYS A 159 10.31 16.96 6.43
N ASN A 160 10.60 15.92 7.21
CA ASN A 160 11.90 15.67 7.82
C ASN A 160 12.73 14.71 6.96
N ASP A 161 12.73 14.93 5.66
CA ASP A 161 13.59 14.24 4.73
C ASP A 161 15.06 14.60 4.96
N ALA A 162 15.93 13.64 4.79
CA ALA A 162 17.36 13.77 5.05
C ALA A 162 18.17 12.95 4.04
N LEU A 163 19.49 13.11 4.04
CA LEU A 163 20.39 12.42 3.16
C LEU A 163 21.52 11.75 3.95
N TYR A 164 21.78 10.49 3.67
CA TYR A 164 23.03 9.82 4.06
C TYR A 164 23.88 9.59 2.83
N VAL A 165 25.19 9.93 2.93
CA VAL A 165 26.11 9.84 1.80
C VAL A 165 27.55 9.69 2.29
N GLY A 166 28.37 8.94 1.55
CA GLY A 166 29.81 8.83 1.80
C GLY A 166 30.57 10.11 1.40
N LYS A 167 31.59 10.48 2.17
CA LYS A 167 32.44 11.64 1.87
C LYS A 167 33.01 11.61 0.44
N TRP A 168 33.34 10.45 -0.06
CA TRP A 168 33.87 10.27 -1.42
C TRP A 168 32.92 10.82 -2.50
N TRP A 169 31.61 10.64 -2.34
CA TRP A 169 30.60 11.15 -3.27
C TRP A 169 30.58 12.67 -3.32
N LEU A 170 30.79 13.31 -2.17
CA LEU A 170 30.85 14.77 -2.06
C LEU A 170 32.13 15.32 -2.67
N THR A 171 33.27 14.68 -2.36
CA THR A 171 34.61 15.10 -2.86
C THR A 171 34.71 14.98 -4.38
N ASN A 172 34.02 13.99 -4.97
CA ASN A 172 34.01 13.75 -6.42
C ASN A 172 32.86 14.46 -7.14
N GLY A 173 32.08 15.27 -6.45
CA GLY A 173 31.04 16.11 -7.05
C GLY A 173 29.78 15.36 -7.53
N TYR A 174 29.55 14.13 -7.07
CA TYR A 174 28.37 13.37 -7.46
C TYR A 174 27.10 13.88 -6.82
N ILE A 175 27.18 14.46 -5.62
CA ILE A 175 26.03 15.04 -4.89
C ILE A 175 26.47 16.36 -4.27
N ASP A 176 25.66 17.41 -4.46
CA ASP A 176 25.76 18.70 -3.76
C ASP A 176 24.79 18.71 -2.59
N THR A 177 25.33 18.74 -1.38
CA THR A 177 24.55 18.68 -0.14
C THR A 177 23.76 19.94 0.16
N SER A 178 24.08 21.07 -0.46
CA SER A 178 23.35 22.34 -0.29
C SER A 178 21.88 22.23 -0.71
N ALA A 179 21.58 21.39 -1.69
CA ALA A 179 20.22 21.15 -2.17
C ALA A 179 19.31 20.45 -1.14
N PHE A 180 19.90 19.79 -0.15
CA PHE A 180 19.18 19.03 0.90
C PHE A 180 19.07 19.80 2.22
N GLY A 181 19.86 20.85 2.39
CA GLY A 181 20.15 21.48 3.67
C GLY A 181 21.26 20.71 4.41
N ARG A 182 22.40 21.33 4.61
CA ARG A 182 23.59 20.66 5.19
C ARG A 182 23.34 20.10 6.59
N ASP A 183 22.49 20.74 7.37
CA ASP A 183 22.06 20.28 8.70
C ASP A 183 21.23 18.97 8.66
N ARG A 184 20.73 18.58 7.49
CA ARG A 184 19.98 17.36 7.23
C ARG A 184 20.83 16.24 6.61
N VAL A 185 22.12 16.46 6.45
CA VAL A 185 23.03 15.51 5.79
C VAL A 185 23.89 14.79 6.81
N TRP A 186 23.89 13.48 6.71
CA TRP A 186 24.66 12.54 7.49
C TRP A 186 25.77 11.96 6.61
N VAL A 187 27.03 12.30 6.92
CA VAL A 187 28.21 11.95 6.10
C VAL A 187 28.97 10.78 6.71
N ALA A 188 29.25 9.76 5.90
CA ALA A 188 30.11 8.64 6.29
C ALA A 188 31.55 8.89 5.87
N GLN A 189 32.44 8.82 6.84
CA GLN A 189 33.90 8.87 6.64
C GLN A 189 34.59 8.27 7.87
N TYR A 190 35.39 7.23 7.69
CA TYR A 190 36.00 6.49 8.78
C TYR A 190 37.47 6.81 8.96
N PRO A 191 37.84 7.47 10.07
CA PRO A 191 39.25 7.65 10.40
C PRO A 191 39.89 6.30 10.75
N TYR A 192 41.17 6.19 10.48
CA TYR A 192 41.94 4.99 10.80
C TYR A 192 42.02 4.77 12.33
N THR A 193 42.22 5.86 13.07
CA THR A 193 42.33 5.84 14.54
C THR A 193 41.40 6.94 15.10
N PRO A 194 40.09 6.65 15.31
CA PRO A 194 39.18 7.65 15.85
C PRO A 194 39.52 8.00 17.29
N ASP A 195 39.41 9.30 17.62
CA ASP A 195 39.62 9.80 18.98
C ASP A 195 38.63 10.93 19.33
N SER A 196 38.53 11.28 20.60
CA SER A 196 37.58 12.24 21.14
C SER A 196 37.75 13.69 20.65
N SER A 197 38.88 14.03 20.05
CA SER A 197 39.15 15.37 19.48
C SER A 197 38.59 15.51 18.07
N MET A 198 38.24 14.41 17.39
CA MET A 198 37.82 14.41 15.99
C MET A 198 36.36 14.88 15.86
N GLN A 199 36.15 15.83 14.95
CA GLN A 199 34.84 16.35 14.54
C GLN A 199 34.81 16.53 13.03
N TRP A 200 35.01 15.44 12.30
CA TRP A 200 35.00 15.48 10.84
C TRP A 200 33.59 15.74 10.30
N ASN A 201 33.54 16.41 9.14
CA ASN A 201 32.28 16.77 8.50
C ASN A 201 31.31 17.59 9.39
N ASN A 202 31.83 18.42 10.28
CA ASN A 202 31.05 19.24 11.20
C ASN A 202 30.31 20.42 10.51
N ASP A 203 30.53 20.60 9.22
CA ASP A 203 29.76 21.48 8.34
C ASP A 203 28.44 20.83 7.85
N HIS A 204 28.18 19.59 8.27
CA HIS A 204 26.95 18.81 8.00
C HIS A 204 26.25 18.42 9.31
N GLY A 205 25.11 17.76 9.19
CA GLY A 205 24.25 17.44 10.34
C GLY A 205 24.76 16.32 11.24
N ALA A 206 25.47 15.33 10.69
CA ALA A 206 26.02 14.20 11.43
C ALA A 206 27.19 13.56 10.69
N TRP A 207 27.94 12.80 11.44
CA TRP A 207 29.09 12.05 10.95
C TRP A 207 29.06 10.60 11.42
N GLN A 208 28.98 9.64 10.50
CA GLN A 208 29.21 8.23 10.79
C GLN A 208 30.73 7.98 10.76
N TRP A 209 31.30 7.66 11.91
CA TRP A 209 32.73 7.62 12.08
C TRP A 209 33.30 6.21 12.22
N SER A 210 32.48 5.19 12.43
CA SER A 210 32.92 3.79 12.43
C SER A 210 31.75 2.85 12.11
N SER A 211 32.09 1.69 11.55
CA SER A 211 31.20 0.52 11.38
C SER A 211 31.60 -0.64 12.30
N GLN A 212 32.51 -0.43 13.25
CA GLN A 212 33.08 -1.46 14.12
C GLN A 212 32.97 -1.06 15.60
N MET A 213 31.81 -0.52 16.02
CA MET A 213 31.55 -0.23 17.41
C MET A 213 31.00 -1.48 18.11
N TYR A 214 31.65 -1.85 19.21
CA TYR A 214 31.23 -2.95 20.07
C TYR A 214 30.72 -2.44 21.42
N PHE A 215 29.60 -3.00 21.89
CA PHE A 215 28.99 -2.64 23.16
C PHE A 215 29.19 -3.77 24.19
N PRO A 216 30.20 -3.68 25.09
CA PRO A 216 30.39 -4.68 26.13
C PRO A 216 29.15 -4.85 26.99
N GLY A 217 28.83 -6.09 27.32
CA GLY A 217 27.63 -6.44 28.08
C GLY A 217 26.43 -6.84 27.23
N LEU A 218 26.47 -6.69 25.90
CA LEU A 218 25.55 -7.40 25.02
C LEU A 218 26.01 -8.86 24.86
N ALA A 219 25.07 -9.78 24.73
CA ALA A 219 25.38 -11.18 24.43
C ALA A 219 26.15 -11.27 23.10
N ASN A 220 27.26 -11.99 23.10
CA ASN A 220 28.14 -12.17 21.93
C ASN A 220 28.61 -10.85 21.29
N TYR A 221 28.83 -9.82 22.10
CA TYR A 221 29.14 -8.47 21.61
C TYR A 221 30.35 -8.42 20.70
N GLU A 222 31.38 -9.24 20.90
CA GLU A 222 32.59 -9.28 20.09
C GLU A 222 32.34 -9.69 18.62
N GLY A 223 31.22 -10.37 18.36
CA GLY A 223 30.77 -10.75 17.01
C GLY A 223 29.68 -9.81 16.42
N ARG A 224 29.31 -8.75 17.14
CA ARG A 224 28.16 -7.89 16.81
C ARG A 224 28.53 -6.41 16.73
N PRO A 225 29.29 -5.98 15.71
CA PRO A 225 29.62 -4.57 15.52
C PRO A 225 28.38 -3.79 15.08
N PHE A 226 28.36 -2.54 15.50
CA PHE A 226 27.36 -1.54 15.11
C PHE A 226 28.04 -0.38 14.37
N ASP A 227 27.30 0.24 13.47
CA ASP A 227 27.64 1.53 12.91
C ASP A 227 27.32 2.61 13.94
N ILE A 228 28.24 3.56 14.11
CA ILE A 228 28.15 4.61 15.14
C ILE A 228 28.35 5.99 14.55
N SER A 229 27.57 6.94 15.01
CA SER A 229 27.56 8.31 14.51
C SER A 229 27.52 9.36 15.62
N MET A 230 28.10 10.51 15.28
CA MET A 230 28.08 11.72 16.05
C MET A 230 27.17 12.76 15.39
N THR A 231 26.34 13.45 16.14
CA THR A 231 25.43 14.48 15.68
C THR A 231 26.01 15.88 15.89
N TYR A 232 25.84 16.75 14.90
CA TYR A 232 26.21 18.16 14.98
C TYR A 232 25.00 19.10 14.97
N SER A 233 23.95 18.77 14.21
CA SER A 233 22.77 19.63 14.08
C SER A 233 21.66 19.24 15.06
N ASN A 234 20.88 20.24 15.47
CA ASN A 234 19.65 19.99 16.23
C ASN A 234 18.62 19.21 15.41
N PHE A 235 18.61 19.37 14.09
CA PHE A 235 17.68 18.65 13.21
C PHE A 235 17.83 17.14 13.33
N LEU A 236 19.06 16.60 13.26
CA LEU A 236 19.30 15.16 13.33
C LEU A 236 19.16 14.55 14.74
N ASN A 237 18.97 15.39 15.76
CA ASN A 237 18.55 14.95 17.10
C ASN A 237 17.03 14.78 17.23
N MET A 238 16.25 15.11 16.20
CA MET A 238 14.78 15.06 16.18
C MET A 238 14.26 13.70 15.73
N GLY A 239 14.57 12.63 16.41
CA GLY A 239 13.97 11.33 16.16
C GLY A 239 12.57 11.24 16.76
N ASN A 240 11.72 10.37 16.20
CA ASN A 240 10.44 10.03 16.83
C ASN A 240 10.67 8.95 17.89
N SER A 241 10.54 9.30 19.16
CA SER A 241 10.71 8.39 20.31
C SER A 241 9.40 7.84 20.86
N SER A 242 8.25 8.36 20.40
CA SER A 242 6.94 7.86 20.81
C SER A 242 6.56 6.58 20.07
N GLY A 243 5.71 5.74 20.64
CA GLY A 243 5.06 4.64 19.96
C GLY A 243 4.13 5.13 18.83
N PRO A 244 3.46 4.24 18.08
CA PRO A 244 2.48 4.64 17.09
C PRO A 244 1.38 5.47 17.75
N ASP A 245 0.95 6.53 17.07
CA ASP A 245 -0.20 7.33 17.54
C ASP A 245 -1.49 6.52 17.34
N LEU A 246 -1.89 5.79 18.37
CA LEU A 246 -3.07 4.91 18.34
C LEU A 246 -4.38 5.68 18.22
N SER A 247 -4.41 7.00 18.45
CA SER A 247 -5.62 7.83 18.26
C SER A 247 -6.14 7.81 16.83
N LYS A 248 -5.25 7.58 15.86
CA LYS A 248 -5.56 7.48 14.42
C LYS A 248 -6.14 6.14 14.01
N TYR A 249 -6.19 5.17 14.90
CA TYR A 249 -6.58 3.80 14.59
C TYR A 249 -7.79 3.36 15.40
N TYR A 250 -8.57 2.46 14.84
CA TYR A 250 -9.52 1.66 15.61
C TYR A 250 -8.72 0.66 16.47
N THR A 251 -8.85 0.76 17.77
CA THR A 251 -8.23 -0.14 18.76
C THR A 251 -9.20 -1.15 19.35
N THR A 252 -10.47 -0.99 19.05
CA THR A 252 -11.55 -1.95 19.33
C THR A 252 -12.26 -2.30 18.03
N ASN A 253 -12.80 -3.52 17.94
CA ASN A 253 -13.50 -3.96 16.73
C ASN A 253 -14.67 -3.01 16.39
N PRO A 254 -14.63 -2.32 15.24
CA PRO A 254 -15.72 -1.40 14.83
C PRO A 254 -16.96 -2.12 14.27
N GLY A 255 -16.93 -3.45 14.16
CA GLY A 255 -17.99 -4.27 13.59
C GLY A 255 -17.95 -4.29 12.06
N ARG A 256 -18.32 -3.21 11.41
CA ARG A 256 -18.23 -3.01 9.95
C ARG A 256 -17.62 -1.64 9.66
N VAL A 257 -16.86 -1.55 8.57
CA VAL A 257 -16.27 -0.28 8.12
C VAL A 257 -16.61 0.00 6.66
N ILE A 258 -16.70 1.29 6.34
CA ILE A 258 -16.83 1.79 4.96
C ILE A 258 -15.43 2.20 4.50
N MET A 259 -15.02 1.75 3.34
CA MET A 259 -13.75 2.16 2.72
C MET A 259 -13.84 3.60 2.23
N LYS A 260 -12.96 4.46 2.72
CA LYS A 260 -12.87 5.88 2.30
C LYS A 260 -12.09 6.05 1.01
N ASN A 261 -11.20 5.10 0.69
CA ASN A 261 -10.38 5.04 -0.52
C ASN A 261 -10.27 3.59 -1.00
N ASP A 262 -9.75 3.41 -2.22
CA ASP A 262 -9.30 2.10 -2.67
C ASP A 262 -8.12 1.66 -1.81
N ASP A 263 -8.08 0.38 -1.45
CA ASP A 263 -7.05 -0.20 -0.58
C ASP A 263 -6.79 -1.67 -0.96
N THR A 264 -6.00 -2.35 -0.16
CA THR A 264 -5.60 -3.74 -0.37
C THR A 264 -5.81 -4.53 0.92
N PHE A 265 -6.37 -5.73 0.82
CA PHE A 265 -6.28 -6.74 1.87
C PHE A 265 -4.89 -7.36 1.85
N TYR A 266 -4.31 -7.60 3.02
CA TYR A 266 -3.01 -8.23 3.16
C TYR A 266 -3.14 -9.61 3.78
N GLN A 267 -2.26 -10.55 3.38
CA GLN A 267 -2.27 -11.92 3.89
C GLN A 267 -1.62 -12.06 5.26
N ASP A 268 -0.85 -11.05 5.67
CA ASP A 268 -0.15 -11.02 6.95
C ASP A 268 -0.35 -9.67 7.68
N VAL A 269 -0.26 -9.70 9.00
CA VAL A 269 -0.47 -8.52 9.87
C VAL A 269 0.56 -7.42 9.68
N ALA A 270 1.73 -7.75 9.12
CA ALA A 270 2.80 -6.79 8.83
C ALA A 270 2.63 -6.07 7.48
N PHE A 271 1.59 -6.41 6.70
CA PHE A 271 1.33 -5.86 5.38
C PHE A 271 2.46 -6.09 4.36
N ARG A 272 3.11 -7.26 4.41
CA ARG A 272 4.18 -7.64 3.48
C ARG A 272 3.66 -8.25 2.19
N THR A 273 2.62 -9.07 2.31
CA THR A 273 2.05 -9.85 1.20
C THR A 273 0.69 -9.29 0.84
N PRO A 274 0.60 -8.48 -0.22
CA PRO A 274 -0.69 -7.96 -0.68
C PRO A 274 -1.58 -9.11 -1.20
N GLY A 275 -2.87 -8.97 -0.99
CA GLY A 275 -3.91 -9.86 -1.49
C GLY A 275 -4.89 -9.12 -2.41
N TRP A 276 -6.19 -9.32 -2.21
CA TRP A 276 -7.24 -8.71 -3.00
C TRP A 276 -7.31 -7.19 -2.81
N ARG A 277 -7.71 -6.50 -3.85
CA ARG A 277 -8.04 -5.07 -3.73
C ARG A 277 -9.49 -4.88 -3.26
N VAL A 278 -9.70 -3.78 -2.57
CA VAL A 278 -11.03 -3.32 -2.12
C VAL A 278 -11.23 -1.88 -2.56
N LYS A 279 -12.40 -1.59 -3.12
CA LYS A 279 -12.72 -0.25 -3.65
C LYS A 279 -13.32 0.65 -2.58
N LYS A 280 -13.16 1.95 -2.77
CA LYS A 280 -13.89 3.00 -2.05
C LYS A 280 -15.39 2.68 -2.00
N ASN A 281 -16.06 3.06 -0.92
CA ASN A 281 -17.50 2.82 -0.66
C ASN A 281 -17.88 1.34 -0.45
N THR A 282 -16.93 0.42 -0.36
CA THR A 282 -17.22 -0.96 0.03
C THR A 282 -17.43 -1.06 1.54
N LEU A 283 -18.49 -1.76 1.95
CA LEU A 283 -18.72 -2.13 3.35
C LEU A 283 -18.02 -3.45 3.65
N VAL A 284 -17.13 -3.46 4.66
CA VAL A 284 -16.35 -4.62 5.05
C VAL A 284 -16.68 -5.04 6.47
N THR A 285 -16.98 -6.32 6.68
CA THR A 285 -17.20 -6.89 8.02
C THR A 285 -15.87 -7.20 8.69
N ILE A 286 -15.73 -6.75 9.94
CA ILE A 286 -14.51 -6.90 10.75
C ILE A 286 -14.73 -7.99 11.78
N LYS A 287 -13.85 -9.00 11.80
CA LYS A 287 -13.90 -10.11 12.75
C LYS A 287 -13.18 -9.81 14.07
N GLY A 288 -12.18 -8.94 14.03
CA GLY A 288 -11.37 -8.60 15.19
C GLY A 288 -10.26 -7.63 14.85
N ILE A 289 -9.39 -7.40 15.82
CA ILE A 289 -8.20 -6.59 15.67
C ILE A 289 -7.00 -7.42 16.09
N GLU A 290 -5.96 -7.40 15.27
CA GLU A 290 -4.64 -7.92 15.60
C GLU A 290 -3.60 -6.80 15.48
N TYR A 291 -2.52 -6.92 16.24
CA TYR A 291 -1.46 -5.91 16.24
C TYR A 291 -0.24 -6.43 15.51
N SER A 292 0.35 -5.59 14.68
CA SER A 292 1.66 -5.85 14.09
C SER A 292 2.73 -5.88 15.19
N SER A 293 3.93 -6.38 14.87
CA SER A 293 5.07 -6.36 15.79
C SER A 293 5.47 -4.94 16.22
N ALA A 294 5.14 -3.92 15.42
CA ALA A 294 5.33 -2.50 15.76
C ALA A 294 4.19 -1.92 16.65
N GLY A 295 3.22 -2.73 17.05
CA GLY A 295 2.08 -2.29 17.86
C GLY A 295 0.99 -1.54 17.09
N ILE A 296 0.94 -1.69 15.75
CA ILE A 296 -0.10 -1.07 14.93
C ILE A 296 -1.29 -2.01 14.82
N PRO A 297 -2.52 -1.54 15.15
CA PRO A 297 -3.72 -2.36 14.97
C PRO A 297 -4.04 -2.55 13.49
N ARG A 298 -4.47 -3.76 13.17
CA ARG A 298 -4.99 -4.16 11.85
C ARG A 298 -6.39 -4.75 12.01
N LEU A 299 -7.26 -4.47 11.07
CA LEU A 299 -8.58 -5.07 11.03
C LEU A 299 -8.49 -6.48 10.41
N VAL A 300 -9.04 -7.47 11.09
CA VAL A 300 -9.12 -8.85 10.60
C VAL A 300 -10.42 -9.04 9.84
N THR A 301 -10.34 -9.54 8.60
CA THR A 301 -11.49 -9.79 7.73
C THR A 301 -11.43 -11.21 7.14
N ASP A 302 -12.49 -11.63 6.46
CA ASP A 302 -12.50 -12.91 5.71
C ASP A 302 -11.49 -12.92 4.55
N GLN A 303 -11.15 -11.75 4.01
CA GLN A 303 -10.23 -11.61 2.88
C GLN A 303 -8.79 -11.34 3.31
N GLY A 304 -8.51 -11.22 4.59
CA GLY A 304 -7.19 -10.90 5.13
C GLY A 304 -7.21 -9.68 6.05
N TYR A 305 -6.03 -9.09 6.23
CA TYR A 305 -5.84 -7.93 7.09
C TYR A 305 -6.06 -6.63 6.31
N LEU A 306 -6.73 -5.68 6.97
CA LEU A 306 -7.01 -4.36 6.43
C LEU A 306 -6.49 -3.29 7.39
N THR A 307 -6.19 -2.10 6.88
CA THR A 307 -5.81 -0.96 7.72
C THR A 307 -6.90 -0.64 8.76
N ALA A 308 -6.49 -0.37 9.99
CA ALA A 308 -7.37 0.18 11.03
C ALA A 308 -7.32 1.71 11.09
N ASN A 309 -6.59 2.36 10.19
CA ASN A 309 -6.41 3.81 10.18
C ASN A 309 -7.71 4.51 9.76
N LYS A 310 -8.18 5.42 10.63
CA LYS A 310 -9.43 6.19 10.46
C LYS A 310 -9.40 7.14 9.25
N ASP A 311 -8.22 7.45 8.70
CA ASP A 311 -8.11 8.20 7.45
C ASP A 311 -8.52 7.37 6.22
N TYR A 312 -8.49 6.05 6.32
CA TYR A 312 -8.78 5.11 5.23
C TYR A 312 -10.09 4.34 5.41
N VAL A 313 -10.54 4.15 6.64
CA VAL A 313 -11.76 3.40 6.95
C VAL A 313 -12.62 4.17 7.96
N LEU A 314 -13.93 4.02 7.84
CA LEU A 314 -14.92 4.65 8.71
C LEU A 314 -15.83 3.58 9.30
N ALA A 315 -15.99 3.56 10.63
CA ALA A 315 -16.95 2.68 11.29
C ALA A 315 -18.37 2.96 10.78
N ALA A 316 -19.05 1.91 10.32
CA ALA A 316 -20.45 2.00 9.92
C ALA A 316 -21.37 2.02 11.15
N GLN A 317 -22.49 2.69 11.03
CA GLN A 317 -23.55 2.65 12.05
C GLN A 317 -24.11 1.23 12.19
N SER A 318 -24.54 0.86 13.39
CA SER A 318 -25.11 -0.46 13.68
C SER A 318 -26.36 -0.77 12.84
N ASN A 319 -27.11 0.26 12.45
CA ASN A 319 -28.32 0.16 11.62
C ASN A 319 -28.05 0.25 10.11
N ILE A 320 -26.80 0.07 9.67
CA ILE A 320 -26.41 0.21 8.25
C ILE A 320 -27.25 -0.67 7.31
N ASP A 321 -27.80 -1.79 7.80
CA ASP A 321 -28.62 -2.71 7.01
C ASP A 321 -30.00 -2.12 6.60
N LEU A 322 -30.41 -1.02 7.22
CA LEU A 322 -31.58 -0.25 6.76
C LEU A 322 -31.30 0.50 5.44
N TYR A 323 -30.06 0.61 5.04
CA TYR A 323 -29.61 1.36 3.87
C TYR A 323 -29.08 0.43 2.79
N PHE A 324 -29.12 0.90 1.53
CA PHE A 324 -28.37 0.23 0.48
C PHE A 324 -26.87 0.32 0.77
N THR A 325 -26.21 -0.82 0.82
CA THR A 325 -24.76 -0.96 1.07
C THR A 325 -23.98 -1.26 -0.19
N THR A 326 -24.68 -1.48 -1.30
CA THR A 326 -24.14 -1.60 -2.66
C THR A 326 -24.98 -0.70 -3.58
N ASN A 327 -24.38 -0.22 -4.69
CA ASN A 327 -25.08 0.64 -5.62
C ASN A 327 -26.28 -0.09 -6.24
N PRO A 328 -27.54 0.34 -5.98
CA PRO A 328 -28.73 -0.30 -6.54
C PRO A 328 -28.94 0.00 -8.04
N LYS A 329 -28.13 0.88 -8.64
CA LYS A 329 -28.19 1.39 -10.02
C LYS A 329 -29.41 2.25 -10.31
N LYS A 330 -30.62 1.81 -9.96
CA LYS A 330 -31.86 2.58 -10.06
C LYS A 330 -32.71 2.33 -8.82
N VAL A 331 -33.35 3.37 -8.36
CA VAL A 331 -34.34 3.30 -7.24
C VAL A 331 -35.63 3.95 -7.62
N ARG A 332 -36.72 3.50 -7.01
CA ARG A 332 -38.04 4.14 -7.05
C ARG A 332 -38.37 4.68 -5.68
N LEU A 333 -38.86 5.91 -5.62
CA LEU A 333 -39.30 6.55 -4.39
C LEU A 333 -40.61 5.90 -3.87
N LYS A 334 -40.60 5.46 -2.62
CA LYS A 334 -41.78 4.93 -1.91
C LYS A 334 -42.61 6.04 -1.25
N SER A 335 -41.98 7.20 -1.02
CA SER A 335 -42.56 8.42 -0.48
C SER A 335 -41.88 9.65 -1.10
N ASP A 336 -42.48 10.83 -0.95
CA ASP A 336 -41.84 12.09 -1.33
C ASP A 336 -40.55 12.31 -0.51
N ASP A 337 -39.52 12.86 -1.12
CA ASP A 337 -38.25 13.19 -0.50
C ASP A 337 -37.59 14.38 -1.24
N TYR A 338 -36.31 14.67 -0.94
CA TYR A 338 -35.55 15.74 -1.56
C TYR A 338 -34.17 15.23 -2.03
N PHE A 339 -33.67 15.88 -3.06
CA PHE A 339 -32.23 15.83 -3.37
C PHE A 339 -31.49 16.85 -2.52
N TYR A 340 -30.25 16.55 -2.14
CA TYR A 340 -29.42 17.38 -1.30
C TYR A 340 -28.07 17.66 -1.97
N ALA A 341 -27.45 18.81 -1.63
CA ALA A 341 -26.18 19.22 -2.20
C ALA A 341 -24.98 18.43 -1.62
N ASP A 342 -25.14 17.84 -0.43
CA ASP A 342 -24.09 17.15 0.30
C ASP A 342 -24.61 15.87 0.99
N PRO A 343 -23.73 14.90 1.32
CA PRO A 343 -24.15 13.66 1.98
C PRO A 343 -24.73 13.84 3.38
N GLU A 344 -24.41 14.95 4.06
CA GLU A 344 -24.92 15.26 5.41
C GLU A 344 -26.33 15.87 5.39
N PHE A 345 -26.88 16.08 4.18
CA PHE A 345 -28.22 16.66 3.99
C PHE A 345 -28.41 18.07 4.58
N LYS A 346 -27.34 18.87 4.57
CA LYS A 346 -27.36 20.24 5.10
C LYS A 346 -28.10 21.22 4.20
N GLN A 347 -28.02 21.03 2.88
CA GLN A 347 -28.63 21.91 1.91
C GLN A 347 -29.58 21.12 1.00
N THR A 348 -30.88 21.45 1.09
CA THR A 348 -31.93 20.91 0.22
C THR A 348 -31.82 21.53 -1.17
N LEU A 349 -31.93 20.71 -2.22
CA LEU A 349 -32.02 21.16 -3.62
C LEU A 349 -33.44 21.14 -4.15
N SER A 350 -33.86 20.01 -4.69
CA SER A 350 -35.22 19.88 -5.31
C SER A 350 -35.99 18.73 -4.71
N LYS A 351 -37.31 18.86 -4.71
CA LYS A 351 -38.23 17.80 -4.30
C LYS A 351 -38.25 16.69 -5.34
N VAL A 352 -38.38 15.44 -4.88
CA VAL A 352 -38.60 14.26 -5.69
C VAL A 352 -39.84 13.53 -5.17
N SER A 353 -40.82 13.28 -6.06
CA SER A 353 -42.14 12.74 -5.69
C SER A 353 -42.11 11.21 -5.60
N LYS A 354 -42.99 10.66 -4.77
CA LYS A 354 -43.28 9.21 -4.73
C LYS A 354 -43.49 8.67 -6.16
N GLY A 355 -42.97 7.48 -6.41
CA GLY A 355 -43.03 6.79 -7.70
C GLY A 355 -42.00 7.19 -8.72
N THR A 356 -41.24 8.26 -8.48
CA THR A 356 -40.15 8.68 -9.37
C THR A 356 -39.05 7.62 -9.38
N ILE A 357 -38.53 7.30 -10.60
CA ILE A 357 -37.38 6.43 -10.79
C ILE A 357 -36.15 7.31 -10.95
N VAL A 358 -35.11 7.02 -10.18
CA VAL A 358 -33.88 7.78 -10.14
C VAL A 358 -32.69 6.85 -10.42
N GLU A 359 -31.84 7.25 -11.36
CA GLU A 359 -30.56 6.58 -11.61
C GLU A 359 -29.55 6.95 -10.53
N VAL A 360 -28.81 5.96 -10.05
CA VAL A 360 -27.80 6.09 -9.00
C VAL A 360 -26.43 5.86 -9.61
N GLU A 361 -25.62 6.92 -9.58
CA GLU A 361 -24.26 6.90 -10.13
C GLU A 361 -23.31 6.10 -9.22
N ASP A 362 -23.37 6.35 -7.90
CA ASP A 362 -22.49 5.75 -6.91
C ASP A 362 -23.13 5.83 -5.50
N LEU A 363 -22.47 5.22 -4.53
CA LEU A 363 -22.71 5.47 -3.12
C LEU A 363 -21.85 6.64 -2.64
N ALA A 364 -22.33 7.33 -1.63
CA ALA A 364 -21.55 8.22 -0.79
C ALA A 364 -21.79 7.83 0.67
N TYR A 365 -21.00 8.38 1.60
CA TYR A 365 -21.17 8.11 3.03
C TYR A 365 -21.18 9.42 3.83
N THR A 366 -21.87 9.40 4.95
CA THR A 366 -21.85 10.47 5.94
C THR A 366 -20.67 10.28 6.90
N GLN A 367 -20.29 11.33 7.61
CA GLN A 367 -19.27 11.26 8.67
C GLN A 367 -19.67 10.27 9.78
N SER A 368 -20.97 10.08 10.01
CA SER A 368 -21.51 9.14 11.00
C SER A 368 -21.50 7.67 10.55
N GLY A 369 -21.16 7.38 9.28
CA GLY A 369 -21.04 6.02 8.78
C GLY A 369 -22.34 5.38 8.28
N ILE A 370 -23.17 6.12 7.57
CA ILE A 370 -24.29 5.59 6.78
C ILE A 370 -24.12 5.96 5.31
N PHE A 371 -24.73 5.16 4.41
CA PHE A 371 -24.68 5.43 2.99
C PHE A 371 -25.76 6.42 2.52
N ARG A 372 -25.42 7.15 1.46
CA ARG A 372 -26.30 7.97 0.62
C ARG A 372 -26.19 7.50 -0.83
N LEU A 373 -27.22 7.77 -1.61
CA LEU A 373 -27.19 7.57 -3.07
C LEU A 373 -26.70 8.86 -3.74
N LYS A 374 -25.64 8.76 -4.53
CA LYS A 374 -25.17 9.85 -5.39
C LYS A 374 -25.89 9.77 -6.73
N THR A 375 -26.53 10.86 -7.15
CA THR A 375 -27.28 10.97 -8.40
C THR A 375 -26.85 12.21 -9.18
N ALA A 376 -27.22 12.31 -10.44
CA ALA A 376 -26.97 13.51 -11.27
C ALA A 376 -27.66 14.78 -10.71
N LYS A 377 -28.68 14.63 -9.88
CA LYS A 377 -29.46 15.76 -9.29
C LYS A 377 -29.03 16.09 -7.86
N GLY A 378 -28.07 15.40 -7.31
CA GLY A 378 -27.60 15.52 -5.92
C GLY A 378 -27.67 14.21 -5.15
N TYR A 379 -27.56 14.31 -3.83
CA TYR A 379 -27.59 13.16 -2.94
C TYR A 379 -29.02 12.86 -2.49
N LEU A 380 -29.34 11.58 -2.42
CA LEU A 380 -30.64 11.05 -2.02
C LEU A 380 -30.45 10.04 -0.88
N THR A 381 -31.47 9.84 -0.06
CA THR A 381 -31.44 8.79 0.96
C THR A 381 -31.21 7.41 0.34
N ALA A 382 -30.40 6.59 1.02
CA ALA A 382 -30.26 5.16 0.72
C ALA A 382 -31.18 4.29 1.59
N ASN A 383 -32.03 4.89 2.42
CA ASN A 383 -32.90 4.19 3.35
C ASN A 383 -33.95 3.38 2.59
N LYS A 384 -33.96 2.06 2.79
CA LYS A 384 -34.87 1.12 2.12
C LYS A 384 -36.33 1.30 2.49
N ASN A 385 -36.64 2.05 3.54
CA ASN A 385 -38.00 2.44 3.86
C ASN A 385 -38.53 3.56 2.96
N ILE A 386 -37.64 4.36 2.36
CA ILE A 386 -37.95 5.52 1.52
C ILE A 386 -37.79 5.21 0.04
N VAL A 387 -36.78 4.41 -0.30
CA VAL A 387 -36.44 4.01 -1.68
C VAL A 387 -36.41 2.50 -1.79
N GLU A 388 -36.78 1.98 -2.95
CA GLU A 388 -36.62 0.56 -3.30
C GLU A 388 -35.82 0.41 -4.59
N GLN A 389 -35.08 -0.66 -4.72
CA GLN A 389 -34.38 -0.95 -5.97
C GLN A 389 -35.40 -1.16 -7.09
N TYR A 390 -35.18 -0.44 -8.20
CA TYR A 390 -35.98 -0.59 -9.42
C TYR A 390 -35.14 -1.29 -10.49
N LYS A 391 -35.77 -2.29 -11.13
CA LYS A 391 -35.19 -2.96 -12.30
C LYS A 391 -36.22 -2.94 -13.41
N GLY A 392 -35.97 -2.20 -14.46
CA GLY A 392 -36.74 -2.26 -15.70
C GLY A 392 -36.44 -3.56 -16.44
N LEU A 393 -37.22 -3.88 -17.43
CA LEU A 393 -37.09 -5.08 -18.25
C LEU A 393 -35.70 -5.14 -18.91
N GLU A 394 -35.19 -3.97 -19.36
CA GLU A 394 -33.87 -3.77 -19.97
C GLU A 394 -32.71 -3.96 -19.01
N ASP A 395 -32.92 -3.84 -17.73
CA ASP A 395 -31.90 -4.06 -16.70
C ASP A 395 -31.70 -5.55 -16.41
N ILE A 396 -32.78 -6.33 -16.56
CA ILE A 396 -32.82 -7.76 -16.28
C ILE A 396 -32.47 -8.58 -17.53
N TYR A 397 -33.01 -8.16 -18.69
CA TYR A 397 -32.96 -8.93 -19.93
C TYR A 397 -32.33 -8.14 -21.07
N TYR A 398 -31.75 -8.83 -22.04
CA TYR A 398 -31.50 -8.25 -23.36
C TYR A 398 -32.83 -8.02 -24.06
N THR A 399 -33.13 -6.78 -24.35
CA THR A 399 -34.37 -6.33 -25.03
C THR A 399 -34.17 -6.05 -26.52
N SER A 400 -32.91 -6.00 -26.95
CA SER A 400 -32.45 -5.96 -28.34
C SER A 400 -31.46 -7.10 -28.60
N ASN A 401 -31.34 -7.53 -29.86
CA ASN A 401 -30.47 -8.64 -30.22
C ASN A 401 -28.99 -8.34 -29.89
N PRO A 402 -28.35 -9.10 -28.97
CA PRO A 402 -26.95 -8.89 -28.59
C PRO A 402 -25.94 -9.48 -29.63
N GLY A 403 -26.42 -10.19 -30.67
CA GLY A 403 -25.59 -10.87 -31.67
C GLY A 403 -25.06 -12.22 -31.18
N GLN A 404 -24.22 -12.20 -30.16
CA GLN A 404 -23.69 -13.42 -29.50
C GLN A 404 -23.73 -13.23 -27.98
N VAL A 405 -23.91 -14.35 -27.27
CA VAL A 405 -23.81 -14.39 -25.82
C VAL A 405 -22.98 -15.61 -25.37
N ILE A 406 -22.34 -15.48 -24.21
CA ILE A 406 -21.70 -16.60 -23.51
C ILE A 406 -22.54 -16.97 -22.28
N THR A 407 -22.75 -18.26 -22.03
CA THR A 407 -23.50 -18.75 -20.89
C THR A 407 -22.67 -18.72 -19.62
N ARG A 408 -23.24 -18.21 -18.52
CA ARG A 408 -22.57 -18.17 -17.20
C ARG A 408 -22.65 -19.50 -16.45
N ASN A 409 -23.77 -20.23 -16.64
CA ASN A 409 -24.05 -21.48 -15.94
C ASN A 409 -24.60 -22.51 -16.93
N GLU A 410 -24.67 -23.77 -16.50
CA GLU A 410 -25.47 -24.77 -17.22
C GLU A 410 -26.94 -24.35 -17.24
N ASP A 411 -27.58 -24.43 -18.40
CA ASP A 411 -29.00 -24.10 -18.59
C ASP A 411 -29.59 -24.95 -19.73
N THR A 412 -30.83 -24.71 -20.13
CA THR A 412 -31.58 -25.50 -21.07
C THR A 412 -32.09 -24.66 -22.23
N TYR A 413 -31.96 -25.19 -23.46
CA TYR A 413 -32.72 -24.71 -24.62
C TYR A 413 -34.18 -25.14 -24.55
N TYR A 414 -35.05 -24.30 -25.12
CA TYR A 414 -36.48 -24.58 -25.24
C TYR A 414 -36.93 -24.52 -26.70
N LYS A 415 -37.92 -25.34 -27.04
CA LYS A 415 -38.49 -25.42 -28.41
C LYS A 415 -39.50 -24.27 -28.68
N ASP A 416 -39.98 -23.65 -27.64
CA ASP A 416 -40.97 -22.56 -27.73
C ASP A 416 -40.58 -21.39 -26.81
N VAL A 417 -41.10 -20.17 -27.15
CA VAL A 417 -40.80 -18.95 -26.46
C VAL A 417 -41.30 -18.90 -25.02
N GLU A 418 -42.35 -19.68 -24.69
CA GLU A 418 -42.92 -19.75 -23.34
C GLU A 418 -42.16 -20.71 -22.41
N PHE A 419 -41.11 -21.37 -22.90
CA PHE A 419 -40.28 -22.34 -22.15
C PHE A 419 -41.10 -23.54 -21.65
N LYS A 420 -42.10 -23.98 -22.40
CA LYS A 420 -42.93 -25.16 -22.06
C LYS A 420 -42.26 -26.48 -22.40
N THR A 421 -41.54 -26.53 -23.54
CA THR A 421 -40.95 -27.74 -24.07
C THR A 421 -39.44 -27.65 -24.05
N LYS A 422 -38.80 -28.40 -23.16
CA LYS A 422 -37.33 -28.46 -23.06
C LYS A 422 -36.71 -29.13 -24.32
N ALA A 423 -35.54 -28.64 -24.68
CA ALA A 423 -34.68 -29.27 -25.66
C ALA A 423 -33.34 -29.69 -24.98
N ASN A 424 -32.21 -29.47 -25.59
CA ASN A 424 -30.92 -29.89 -25.07
C ASN A 424 -30.39 -28.95 -23.96
N LYS A 425 -29.56 -29.51 -23.10
CA LYS A 425 -28.79 -28.72 -22.13
C LYS A 425 -27.65 -27.97 -22.81
N VAL A 426 -27.26 -26.86 -22.23
CA VAL A 426 -26.14 -25.98 -22.61
C VAL A 426 -25.22 -25.84 -21.41
N THR A 427 -23.95 -26.17 -21.58
CA THR A 427 -22.94 -26.04 -20.53
C THR A 427 -22.53 -24.58 -20.32
N ALA A 428 -22.04 -24.25 -19.13
CA ALA A 428 -21.40 -22.98 -18.87
C ALA A 428 -20.24 -22.70 -19.85
N GLY A 429 -20.03 -21.45 -20.24
CA GLY A 429 -18.99 -21.07 -21.19
C GLY A 429 -19.35 -21.30 -22.68
N SER A 430 -20.56 -21.78 -22.98
CA SER A 430 -20.99 -21.97 -24.38
C SER A 430 -21.29 -20.61 -25.04
N VAL A 431 -20.81 -20.44 -26.27
CA VAL A 431 -21.07 -19.25 -27.10
C VAL A 431 -22.27 -19.52 -27.99
N LEU A 432 -23.33 -18.74 -27.83
CA LEU A 432 -24.59 -18.88 -28.58
C LEU A 432 -24.74 -17.69 -29.54
N LYS A 433 -24.96 -17.99 -30.83
CA LYS A 433 -25.33 -16.98 -31.81
C LYS A 433 -26.82 -16.70 -31.71
N VAL A 434 -27.15 -15.43 -31.52
CA VAL A 434 -28.54 -14.96 -31.37
C VAL A 434 -29.02 -14.35 -32.68
N THR A 435 -30.15 -14.80 -33.15
CA THR A 435 -30.74 -14.32 -34.44
C THR A 435 -31.85 -13.29 -34.21
N ALA A 436 -32.58 -13.39 -33.08
CA ALA A 436 -33.65 -12.46 -32.73
C ALA A 436 -33.94 -12.42 -31.22
N ILE A 437 -34.67 -11.41 -30.80
CA ILE A 437 -35.37 -11.37 -29.52
C ILE A 437 -36.86 -11.57 -29.80
N GLU A 438 -37.45 -12.57 -29.14
CA GLU A 438 -38.91 -12.77 -29.14
C GLU A 438 -39.44 -12.65 -27.69
N LYS A 439 -40.70 -12.25 -27.54
CA LYS A 439 -41.29 -12.03 -26.22
C LYS A 439 -42.33 -13.08 -25.94
N THR A 440 -42.42 -13.51 -24.69
CA THR A 440 -43.54 -14.30 -24.19
C THR A 440 -44.82 -13.48 -24.24
N LYS A 441 -45.98 -14.13 -24.05
CA LYS A 441 -47.30 -13.45 -23.91
C LYS A 441 -47.30 -12.43 -22.76
N SER A 442 -46.50 -12.65 -21.73
CA SER A 442 -46.32 -11.71 -20.61
C SER A 442 -45.28 -10.63 -20.86
N GLY A 443 -44.65 -10.57 -22.04
CA GLY A 443 -43.70 -9.55 -22.43
C GLY A 443 -42.27 -9.83 -22.04
N ILE A 444 -41.90 -11.02 -21.51
CA ILE A 444 -40.54 -11.39 -21.13
C ILE A 444 -39.71 -11.69 -22.37
N PRO A 445 -38.58 -11.03 -22.59
CA PRO A 445 -37.70 -11.30 -23.71
C PRO A 445 -37.05 -12.68 -23.63
N ARG A 446 -36.90 -13.34 -24.79
CA ARG A 446 -36.15 -14.57 -24.97
C ARG A 446 -35.18 -14.43 -26.13
N LEU A 447 -34.04 -15.06 -26.05
CA LEU A 447 -33.10 -15.18 -27.16
C LEU A 447 -33.60 -16.29 -28.11
N LYS A 448 -33.76 -15.97 -29.39
CA LYS A 448 -33.85 -16.98 -30.43
C LYS A 448 -32.45 -17.22 -30.99
N THR A 449 -32.00 -18.45 -30.86
CA THR A 449 -30.63 -18.84 -31.26
C THR A 449 -30.59 -19.43 -32.68
N ALA A 450 -29.39 -19.47 -33.30
CA ALA A 450 -29.20 -19.87 -34.68
C ALA A 450 -29.59 -21.33 -34.93
N ASN A 451 -29.66 -22.18 -33.90
CA ASN A 451 -30.14 -23.55 -33.98
C ASN A 451 -31.70 -23.66 -33.94
N GLY A 452 -32.40 -22.52 -33.92
CA GLY A 452 -33.86 -22.47 -33.93
C GLY A 452 -34.54 -22.62 -32.56
N TYR A 453 -33.76 -22.81 -31.51
CA TYR A 453 -34.27 -22.91 -30.14
C TYR A 453 -34.32 -21.57 -29.43
N TYR A 454 -35.02 -21.54 -28.31
CA TYR A 454 -35.08 -20.38 -27.42
C TYR A 454 -34.21 -20.58 -26.19
N PHE A 455 -33.62 -19.50 -25.74
CA PHE A 455 -32.78 -19.45 -24.54
C PHE A 455 -33.11 -18.23 -23.69
N THR A 456 -32.71 -18.23 -22.44
CA THR A 456 -32.94 -17.07 -21.57
C THR A 456 -32.22 -15.83 -22.09
N ALA A 457 -32.89 -14.69 -22.07
CA ALA A 457 -32.31 -13.38 -22.32
C ALA A 457 -31.82 -12.70 -21.02
N ASN A 458 -31.95 -13.37 -19.86
CA ASN A 458 -31.61 -12.84 -18.56
C ASN A 458 -30.08 -12.66 -18.42
N LYS A 459 -29.66 -11.44 -18.14
CA LYS A 459 -28.25 -11.05 -18.02
C LYS A 459 -27.48 -11.73 -16.87
N ASN A 460 -28.20 -12.31 -15.90
CA ASN A 460 -27.58 -13.14 -14.86
C ASN A 460 -27.12 -14.51 -15.37
N TYR A 461 -27.66 -14.98 -16.49
CA TYR A 461 -27.39 -16.31 -17.07
C TYR A 461 -26.53 -16.22 -18.32
N VAL A 462 -26.60 -15.11 -19.04
CA VAL A 462 -25.85 -14.90 -20.28
C VAL A 462 -25.23 -13.51 -20.30
N VAL A 463 -24.08 -13.39 -20.97
CA VAL A 463 -23.42 -12.10 -21.19
C VAL A 463 -23.15 -11.91 -22.68
N ALA A 464 -23.45 -10.71 -23.21
CA ALA A 464 -23.15 -10.38 -24.58
C ALA A 464 -21.65 -10.42 -24.87
N THR A 465 -21.26 -10.94 -26.02
CA THR A 465 -19.86 -11.01 -26.45
C THR A 465 -19.74 -10.71 -27.94
N GLY A 466 -18.50 -10.46 -28.39
CA GLY A 466 -18.20 -10.20 -29.79
C GLY A 466 -17.43 -11.33 -30.48
N SER A 467 -17.10 -11.16 -31.74
CA SER A 467 -16.30 -12.14 -32.52
C SER A 467 -14.92 -12.42 -31.89
N TRP A 468 -14.36 -11.46 -31.13
CA TRP A 468 -13.09 -11.57 -30.39
C TRP A 468 -13.07 -12.73 -29.40
N ILE A 469 -14.25 -13.21 -28.95
CA ILE A 469 -14.35 -14.33 -27.97
C ILE A 469 -13.72 -15.61 -28.51
N ALA A 470 -13.64 -15.79 -29.82
CA ALA A 470 -13.01 -16.94 -30.46
C ALA A 470 -11.51 -17.07 -30.14
N ASN A 471 -10.87 -16.00 -29.69
CA ASN A 471 -9.46 -15.99 -29.29
C ASN A 471 -9.23 -16.47 -27.84
N TYR A 472 -10.29 -16.76 -27.10
CA TYR A 472 -10.23 -17.11 -25.68
C TYR A 472 -10.81 -18.49 -25.40
N HIS A 473 -10.26 -19.15 -24.39
CA HIS A 473 -10.89 -20.35 -23.83
C HIS A 473 -12.12 -19.92 -23.03
N THR A 474 -13.28 -20.32 -23.47
CA THR A 474 -14.57 -20.00 -22.81
C THR A 474 -15.04 -21.09 -21.87
N VAL A 475 -14.43 -22.28 -21.96
CA VAL A 475 -14.61 -23.42 -21.08
C VAL A 475 -13.26 -23.76 -20.46
N ASN A 476 -13.26 -24.23 -19.22
CA ASN A 476 -12.03 -24.61 -18.53
C ASN A 476 -11.27 -25.68 -19.32
N PRO A 477 -10.07 -25.41 -19.84
CA PRO A 477 -9.30 -26.36 -20.62
C PRO A 477 -8.62 -27.44 -19.77
N GLY A 478 -8.74 -27.38 -18.42
CA GLY A 478 -8.06 -28.26 -17.48
C GLY A 478 -6.62 -27.79 -17.22
N GLN A 479 -5.76 -27.95 -18.21
CA GLN A 479 -4.36 -27.55 -18.15
C GLN A 479 -4.00 -26.67 -19.36
N ILE A 480 -3.10 -25.73 -19.16
CA ILE A 480 -2.59 -24.85 -20.21
C ILE A 480 -1.07 -24.83 -20.22
N ILE A 481 -0.49 -24.63 -21.40
CA ILE A 481 0.94 -24.34 -21.57
C ILE A 481 1.06 -22.86 -21.92
N MET A 482 1.90 -22.17 -21.18
CA MET A 482 2.19 -20.77 -21.46
C MET A 482 3.04 -20.65 -22.73
N LYS A 483 2.59 -19.84 -23.69
CA LYS A 483 3.33 -19.56 -24.93
C LYS A 483 4.33 -18.42 -24.73
N ASN A 484 4.04 -17.51 -23.81
CA ASN A 484 4.85 -16.36 -23.46
C ASN A 484 4.82 -16.17 -21.94
N SER A 485 5.79 -15.45 -21.40
CA SER A 485 5.74 -15.05 -20.00
C SER A 485 4.55 -14.11 -19.75
N ASP A 486 3.85 -14.33 -18.67
CA ASP A 486 2.69 -13.55 -18.26
C ASP A 486 2.63 -13.47 -16.73
N ASN A 487 1.55 -12.93 -16.17
CA ASN A 487 1.35 -12.82 -14.74
C ASN A 487 0.04 -13.47 -14.31
N PHE A 488 0.03 -14.03 -13.11
CA PHE A 488 -1.23 -14.30 -12.44
C PHE A 488 -1.82 -13.00 -11.89
N TYR A 489 -3.14 -12.92 -11.88
CA TYR A 489 -3.88 -11.78 -11.37
C TYR A 489 -4.85 -12.22 -10.28
N GLY A 490 -5.01 -11.38 -9.25
CA GLY A 490 -5.89 -11.65 -8.13
C GLY A 490 -7.37 -11.39 -8.41
N ASP A 491 -7.72 -10.90 -9.59
CA ASP A 491 -9.09 -10.56 -9.99
C ASP A 491 -9.29 -10.78 -11.49
N PRO A 492 -10.56 -11.05 -11.93
CA PRO A 492 -10.86 -11.30 -13.33
C PRO A 492 -10.69 -10.10 -14.27
N ASP A 493 -10.64 -8.89 -13.74
CA ASP A 493 -10.44 -7.65 -14.51
C ASP A 493 -8.95 -7.31 -14.70
N PHE A 494 -8.04 -8.15 -14.20
CA PHE A 494 -6.59 -7.99 -14.26
C PHE A 494 -6.08 -6.69 -13.61
N LEU A 495 -6.78 -6.20 -12.58
CA LEU A 495 -6.44 -4.99 -11.86
C LEU A 495 -5.35 -5.24 -10.82
N TYR A 496 -5.30 -6.45 -10.26
CA TYR A 496 -4.32 -6.85 -9.25
C TYR A 496 -3.31 -7.84 -9.83
N LYS A 497 -2.10 -7.35 -10.10
CA LYS A 497 -1.01 -8.15 -10.64
C LYS A 497 -0.37 -9.00 -9.55
N GLY A 498 -0.36 -10.32 -9.74
CA GLY A 498 0.28 -11.29 -8.87
C GLY A 498 1.68 -11.70 -9.36
N SER A 499 2.05 -12.96 -9.09
CA SER A 499 3.34 -13.52 -9.50
C SER A 499 3.44 -13.71 -11.00
N ALA A 500 4.67 -13.58 -11.53
CA ALA A 500 4.95 -13.92 -12.92
C ALA A 500 4.92 -15.44 -13.16
N VAL A 501 4.53 -15.85 -14.37
CA VAL A 501 4.59 -17.21 -14.88
C VAL A 501 5.28 -17.19 -16.24
N SER A 502 6.20 -18.12 -16.46
CA SER A 502 7.00 -18.26 -17.69
C SER A 502 6.64 -19.53 -18.46
#